data_1f8f23c2581974ed9124f447d86e9bff
#
_entry.id   1f8f23c2581974ed9124f447d86e9bff
#
_cell.length_a   1.000
_cell.length_b   1.000
_cell.length_c   1.000
_cell.angle_alpha   90.00
_cell.angle_beta   90.00
_cell.angle_gamma   90.00
#
_symmetry.space_group_name_H-M   'P 1'
#
loop_
_entity.id
_entity.type
_entity.pdbx_description
1 polymer ?
#
loop_
_entity_poly.entity_id
_entity_poly.type
_entity_poly.pdbx_seq_one_letter_code
_entity_poly.pdbx_strand_id
1 'polypeptide(L)'
;LRIVDRIKDMIIKGGENIYPKEIEAVAAGADGVLEVAVVGRADPRLGEVPVLFVTARPGALVDVEAVRSLLAAELSRFKLPAEIVVLEHLPKNPVGKIDKPALRRALAVPATSP
;
A
#
# COMPACT_ATOMS: atom_id res chain seq x y z
N LEU A 1 -6.70 -3.19 -22.89
CA LEU A 1 -7.64 -2.97 -22.20
C LEU A 1 -7.40 -2.75 -20.83
N ARG A 2 -6.96 -3.54 -20.12
CA ARG A 2 -6.76 -3.47 -18.71
C ARG A 2 -5.64 -2.59 -18.30
N ILE A 3 -4.89 -2.11 -19.25
CA ILE A 3 -3.80 -1.19 -18.96
C ILE A 3 -4.27 0.06 -18.29
N VAL A 4 -5.48 0.47 -18.56
CA VAL A 4 -6.03 1.67 -17.96
C VAL A 4 -6.06 1.57 -16.44
N ASP A 5 -6.36 0.40 -15.91
CA ASP A 5 -6.41 0.26 -14.46
C ASP A 5 -5.05 0.41 -13.82
N ARG A 6 -4.01 -0.08 -14.49
CA ARG A 6 -2.68 0.07 -13.95
C ARG A 6 -2.25 1.51 -13.93
N ILE A 7 -2.60 2.26 -14.95
CA ILE A 7 -2.24 3.66 -15.00
C ILE A 7 -2.91 4.40 -13.86
N LYS A 8 -4.16 4.05 -13.54
CA LYS A 8 -4.85 4.71 -12.46
C LYS A 8 -4.22 4.45 -11.11
N ASP A 9 -3.60 3.28 -10.95
CA ASP A 9 -3.00 2.93 -9.68
C ASP A 9 -1.62 3.52 -9.49
N MET A 10 -1.00 3.99 -10.55
CA MET A 10 0.36 4.48 -10.48
C MET A 10 0.48 5.65 -9.52
N ILE A 11 1.53 5.65 -8.72
CA ILE A 11 1.81 6.71 -7.77
C ILE A 11 2.94 7.55 -8.31
N ILE A 12 2.77 8.87 -8.30
CA ILE A 12 3.81 9.77 -8.80
C ILE A 12 4.43 10.50 -7.62
N LYS A 13 5.66 10.10 -7.30
CA LYS A 13 6.40 10.64 -6.17
C LYS A 13 7.59 11.43 -6.68
N GLY A 14 7.61 12.72 -6.41
CA GLY A 14 8.72 13.56 -6.85
C GLY A 14 8.93 13.53 -8.35
N GLY A 15 7.87 13.34 -9.11
CA GLY A 15 7.95 13.28 -10.57
C GLY A 15 8.27 11.91 -11.13
N GLU A 16 8.48 10.90 -10.27
CA GLU A 16 8.79 9.56 -10.74
C GLU A 16 7.67 8.59 -10.46
N ASN A 17 7.53 7.62 -11.34
CA ASN A 17 6.44 6.66 -11.24
C ASN A 17 6.79 5.52 -10.30
N ILE A 18 5.88 5.21 -9.40
CA ILE A 18 5.98 4.05 -8.55
C ILE A 18 4.77 3.18 -8.84
N TYR A 19 5.00 1.90 -9.11
CA TYR A 19 3.93 0.99 -9.44
C TYR A 19 3.57 0.15 -8.22
N PRO A 20 2.33 0.28 -7.71
CA PRO A 20 1.93 -0.44 -6.50
C PRO A 20 2.18 -1.93 -6.56
N LYS A 21 2.02 -2.55 -7.73
CA LYS A 21 2.21 -3.98 -7.85
C LYS A 21 3.61 -4.44 -7.49
N GLU A 22 4.58 -3.62 -7.74
CA GLU A 22 5.95 -3.97 -7.43
C GLU A 22 6.14 -4.09 -5.91
N ILE A 23 5.58 -3.14 -5.17
CA ILE A 23 5.66 -3.15 -3.72
C ILE A 23 4.79 -4.27 -3.16
N GLU A 24 3.61 -4.44 -3.71
CA GLU A 24 2.68 -5.47 -3.25
C GLU A 24 3.27 -6.86 -3.41
N ALA A 25 3.96 -7.10 -4.52
CA ALA A 25 4.54 -8.42 -4.78
C ALA A 25 5.58 -8.79 -3.72
N VAL A 26 6.39 -7.82 -3.31
CA VAL A 26 7.40 -8.08 -2.29
C VAL A 26 6.74 -8.26 -0.93
N ALA A 27 5.80 -7.36 -0.59
CA ALA A 27 5.15 -7.42 0.71
C ALA A 27 4.34 -8.70 0.91
N ALA A 28 3.77 -9.23 -0.16
CA ALA A 28 2.98 -10.46 -0.07
C ALA A 28 3.81 -11.64 0.38
N GLY A 29 5.13 -11.57 0.23
CA GLY A 29 6.01 -12.65 0.66
C GLY A 29 6.43 -12.57 2.12
N ALA A 30 5.99 -11.55 2.84
CA ALA A 30 6.39 -11.41 4.24
C ALA A 30 5.61 -12.40 5.11
N ASP A 31 6.26 -12.86 6.19
CA ASP A 31 5.64 -13.82 7.09
C ASP A 31 4.39 -13.24 7.74
N GLY A 32 3.35 -14.06 7.79
CA GLY A 32 2.12 -13.68 8.46
C GLY A 32 1.19 -12.80 7.66
N VAL A 33 1.61 -12.35 6.49
CA VAL A 33 0.80 -11.46 5.66
C VAL A 33 -0.18 -12.25 4.81
N LEU A 34 -1.44 -11.84 4.84
CA LEU A 34 -2.48 -12.47 4.04
C LEU A 34 -2.78 -11.65 2.78
N GLU A 35 -3.10 -10.38 2.95
CA GLU A 35 -3.42 -9.52 1.82
C GLU A 35 -2.61 -8.23 1.90
N VAL A 36 -2.37 -7.64 0.75
CA VAL A 36 -1.62 -6.39 0.66
C VAL A 36 -2.30 -5.46 -0.31
N ALA A 37 -2.14 -4.16 -0.10
CA ALA A 37 -2.60 -3.15 -1.05
C ALA A 37 -1.76 -1.90 -0.85
N VAL A 38 -1.33 -1.31 -1.95
CA VAL A 38 -0.57 -0.06 -1.91
C VAL A 38 -1.37 1.01 -2.62
N VAL A 39 -1.54 2.14 -1.96
CA VAL A 39 -2.22 3.29 -2.58
C VAL A 39 -1.37 4.54 -2.34
N GLY A 40 -1.61 5.57 -3.14
CA GLY A 40 -0.92 6.82 -2.98
C GLY A 40 -1.63 7.71 -1.98
N ARG A 41 -0.83 8.40 -1.18
CA ARG A 41 -1.35 9.41 -0.25
C ARG A 41 -0.75 10.75 -0.67
N ALA A 42 -1.57 11.80 -0.68
CA ALA A 42 -1.10 13.12 -1.06
C ALA A 42 0.00 13.58 -0.12
N ASP A 43 1.03 14.19 -0.68
CA ASP A 43 2.14 14.70 0.08
C ASP A 43 2.48 16.09 -0.45
N PRO A 44 2.53 17.12 0.42
CA PRO A 44 2.72 18.50 -0.04
C PRO A 44 4.03 18.73 -0.76
N ARG A 45 5.05 17.93 -0.48
CA ARG A 45 6.36 18.15 -1.09
C ARG A 45 6.62 17.26 -2.29
N LEU A 46 6.12 16.03 -2.25
CA LEU A 46 6.47 15.04 -3.26
C LEU A 46 5.33 14.72 -4.22
N GLY A 47 4.16 15.26 -3.98
CA GLY A 47 2.98 14.98 -4.77
C GLY A 47 2.22 13.81 -4.19
N GLU A 48 2.82 12.64 -4.21
CA GLU A 48 2.24 11.45 -3.58
C GLU A 48 3.33 10.60 -2.96
N VAL A 49 2.97 9.80 -1.99
CA VAL A 49 3.86 8.79 -1.43
C VAL A 49 3.07 7.50 -1.29
N PRO A 50 3.74 6.35 -1.39
CA PRO A 50 3.02 5.08 -1.26
C PRO A 50 2.74 4.75 0.20
N VAL A 51 1.57 4.16 0.45
CA VAL A 51 1.22 3.62 1.76
C VAL A 51 0.82 2.17 1.56
N LEU A 52 1.40 1.30 2.35
CA LEU A 52 1.15 -0.13 2.25
C LEU A 52 0.17 -0.54 3.34
N PHE A 53 -0.90 -1.21 2.93
CA PHE A 53 -1.86 -1.82 3.86
C PHE A 53 -1.68 -3.32 3.82
N VAL A 54 -1.65 -3.96 4.98
CA VAL A 54 -1.52 -5.42 5.05
C VAL A 54 -2.53 -5.97 6.03
N THR A 55 -2.94 -7.22 5.81
CA THR A 55 -3.74 -7.95 6.79
C THR A 55 -2.96 -9.19 7.20
N ALA A 56 -3.26 -9.70 8.39
CA ALA A 56 -2.57 -10.88 8.91
C ALA A 56 -3.33 -12.14 8.56
N ARG A 57 -2.60 -13.25 8.38
CA ARG A 57 -3.23 -14.56 8.24
C ARG A 57 -3.89 -14.91 9.55
N PRO A 58 -4.94 -15.75 9.53
CA PRO A 58 -5.60 -16.16 10.78
C PRO A 58 -4.58 -16.74 11.76
N GLY A 59 -4.62 -16.24 12.98
CA GLY A 59 -3.71 -16.71 14.02
C GLY A 59 -2.29 -16.20 13.95
N ALA A 60 -1.99 -15.34 12.97
CA ALA A 60 -0.64 -14.80 12.81
C ALA A 60 -0.61 -13.33 13.20
N LEU A 61 0.59 -12.84 13.45
CA LEU A 61 0.82 -11.42 13.68
C LEU A 61 1.75 -10.93 12.59
N VAL A 62 1.50 -9.73 12.10
CA VAL A 62 2.38 -9.10 11.14
C VAL A 62 3.40 -8.26 11.89
N ASP A 63 4.68 -8.56 11.67
CA ASP A 63 5.76 -7.76 12.24
C ASP A 63 6.11 -6.67 11.25
N VAL A 64 5.67 -5.45 11.52
CA VAL A 64 5.86 -4.32 10.62
C VAL A 64 7.34 -4.10 10.31
N GLU A 65 8.21 -4.28 11.31
CA GLU A 65 9.63 -4.08 11.07
C GLU A 65 10.20 -5.14 10.13
N ALA A 66 9.71 -6.37 10.24
CA ALA A 66 10.15 -7.41 9.32
C ALA A 66 9.69 -7.11 7.91
N VAL A 67 8.46 -6.60 7.75
CA VAL A 67 7.95 -6.23 6.43
C VAL A 67 8.81 -5.10 5.86
N ARG A 68 9.11 -4.10 6.68
CA ARG A 68 9.92 -2.98 6.27
C ARG A 68 11.31 -3.43 5.82
N SER A 69 11.92 -4.33 6.57
CA SER A 69 13.23 -4.86 6.23
C SER A 69 13.22 -5.63 4.92
N LEU A 70 12.16 -6.42 4.71
CA LEU A 70 12.04 -7.17 3.46
C LEU A 70 11.92 -6.23 2.28
N LEU A 71 11.10 -5.19 2.41
CA LEU A 71 10.96 -4.21 1.34
C LEU A 71 12.27 -3.50 1.06
N ALA A 72 13.00 -3.13 2.12
CA ALA A 72 14.27 -2.44 1.95
C ALA A 72 15.31 -3.32 1.26
N ALA A 73 15.22 -4.62 1.45
CA ALA A 73 16.17 -5.54 0.82
C ALA A 73 15.87 -5.73 -0.67
N GLU A 74 14.61 -5.60 -1.06
CA GLU A 74 14.19 -5.92 -2.43
C GLU A 74 13.93 -4.72 -3.32
N LEU A 75 13.65 -3.55 -2.73
CA LEU A 75 13.26 -2.38 -3.50
C LEU A 75 14.23 -1.24 -3.29
N SER A 76 14.30 -0.34 -4.26
CA SER A 76 15.11 0.86 -4.08
C SER A 76 14.47 1.72 -2.99
N ARG A 77 15.31 2.52 -2.34
CA ARG A 77 14.85 3.36 -1.26
C ARG A 77 13.71 4.28 -1.66
N PHE A 78 13.76 4.75 -2.89
CA PHE A 78 12.75 5.67 -3.39
C PHE A 78 11.34 5.05 -3.40
N LYS A 79 11.27 3.73 -3.55
CA LYS A 79 9.99 3.04 -3.67
C LYS A 79 9.42 2.56 -2.34
N LEU A 80 10.14 2.75 -1.25
CA LEU A 80 9.66 2.27 0.04
C LEU A 80 8.42 3.04 0.47
N PRO A 81 7.44 2.36 1.10
CA PRO A 81 6.24 3.06 1.54
C PRO A 81 6.55 4.01 2.68
N ALA A 82 5.84 5.12 2.70
CA ALA A 82 5.97 6.09 3.77
C ALA A 82 5.39 5.55 5.06
N GLU A 83 4.44 4.62 4.94
CA GLU A 83 3.78 4.07 6.12
C GLU A 83 3.31 2.66 5.82
N ILE A 84 3.34 1.80 6.83
CA ILE A 84 2.78 0.45 6.74
C ILE A 84 1.67 0.36 7.76
N VAL A 85 0.47 0.06 7.29
CA VAL A 85 -0.73 0.01 8.14
C VAL A 85 -1.25 -1.42 8.19
N VAL A 86 -1.42 -1.96 9.39
CA VAL A 86 -1.97 -3.30 9.56
C VAL A 86 -3.45 -3.16 9.87
N LEU A 87 -4.28 -3.80 9.05
CA LEU A 87 -5.74 -3.76 9.23
C LEU A 87 -6.26 -5.17 9.44
N GLU A 88 -7.42 -5.29 10.05
CA GLU A 88 -8.05 -6.60 10.19
C GLU A 88 -8.57 -7.09 8.86
N HIS A 89 -9.11 -6.19 8.07
CA HIS A 89 -9.66 -6.51 6.76
C HIS A 89 -9.38 -5.37 5.82
N LEU A 90 -9.20 -5.70 4.55
CA LEU A 90 -9.16 -4.67 3.52
C LEU A 90 -10.55 -4.54 2.92
N PRO A 91 -10.99 -3.32 2.61
CA PRO A 91 -12.31 -3.15 1.97
C PRO A 91 -12.33 -3.83 0.61
N LYS A 92 -13.46 -4.42 0.28
CA LYS A 92 -13.65 -5.09 -0.99
C LYS A 92 -14.81 -4.48 -1.74
N ASN A 93 -14.72 -4.46 -3.05
CA ASN A 93 -15.82 -3.99 -3.87
C ASN A 93 -16.80 -5.14 -4.08
N PRO A 94 -17.95 -4.89 -4.74
CA PRO A 94 -18.96 -5.94 -4.92
C PRO A 94 -18.48 -7.18 -5.65
N VAL A 95 -17.43 -7.08 -6.45
CA VAL A 95 -16.90 -8.27 -7.12
C VAL A 95 -15.79 -8.95 -6.35
N GLY A 96 -15.54 -8.51 -5.11
CA GLY A 96 -14.57 -9.17 -4.25
C GLY A 96 -13.15 -8.71 -4.38
N LYS A 97 -12.88 -7.68 -5.16
CA LYS A 97 -11.54 -7.14 -5.29
C LYS A 97 -11.30 -6.06 -4.26
N ILE A 98 -10.03 -5.88 -3.89
CA ILE A 98 -9.68 -4.84 -2.92
C ILE A 98 -10.09 -3.48 -3.45
N ASP A 99 -10.80 -2.74 -2.62
CA ASP A 99 -11.34 -1.43 -2.99
C ASP A 99 -10.32 -0.35 -2.64
N LYS A 100 -9.39 -0.11 -3.56
CA LYS A 100 -8.36 0.90 -3.33
C LYS A 100 -8.91 2.31 -3.19
N PRO A 101 -9.95 2.71 -3.93
CA PRO A 101 -10.54 4.03 -3.68
C PRO A 101 -10.99 4.22 -2.24
N ALA A 102 -11.52 3.16 -1.60
CA ALA A 102 -11.92 3.27 -0.20
C ALA A 102 -10.71 3.48 0.70
N LEU A 103 -9.58 2.83 0.39
CA LEU A 103 -8.37 3.03 1.16
C LEU A 103 -7.84 4.45 0.99
N ARG A 104 -7.89 4.98 -0.23
CA ARG A 104 -7.47 6.36 -0.47
C ARG A 104 -8.33 7.34 0.30
N ARG A 105 -9.63 7.10 0.35
CA ARG A 105 -10.52 7.98 1.10
C ARG A 105 -10.20 7.97 2.58
N ALA A 106 -9.85 6.81 3.11
CA ALA A 106 -9.48 6.71 4.51
C ALA A 106 -8.24 7.52 4.83
N LEU A 107 -7.29 7.55 3.90
CA LEU A 107 -6.08 8.33 4.08
C LEU A 107 -6.31 9.83 3.94
N ALA A 108 -7.32 10.20 3.18
CA ALA A 108 -7.61 11.61 2.96
C ALA A 108 -8.30 12.25 4.15
N VAL A 109 -8.89 11.45 5.04
CA VAL A 109 -9.54 11.99 6.22
C VAL A 109 -8.47 12.46 7.19
N PRO A 110 -8.52 13.71 7.64
CA PRO A 110 -7.50 14.21 8.56
C PRO A 110 -7.53 13.42 9.84
N ALA A 111 -6.39 12.92 10.19
CA ALA A 111 -6.27 12.13 11.40
C ALA A 111 -6.51 12.95 12.60
N THR A 112 -6.36 14.21 12.48
CA THR A 112 -6.49 15.07 13.57
C THR A 112 -7.84 15.49 13.79
N SER A 113 -8.75 15.13 13.00
CA SER A 113 -9.98 15.63 13.20
C SER A 113 -10.37 15.29 14.51
N PRO A 114 -10.46 15.92 15.39
CA PRO A 114 -10.81 15.63 16.73
C PRO A 114 -11.85 16.34 17.12
#